data_b947fe17906d8e4deee77d94303b1420
#
_entry.id   b947fe17906d8e4deee77d94303b1420
#
_cell.length_a   1.000
_cell.length_b   1.000
_cell.length_c   1.000
_cell.angle_alpha   90.00
_cell.angle_beta   90.00
_cell.angle_gamma   90.00
#
_symmetry.space_group_name_H-M   'P 1'
#
loop_
_entity.id
_entity.type
_entity.pdbx_description
1 polymer ?
#
loop_
_entity_poly.entity_id
_entity_poly.type
_entity_poly.pdbx_seq_one_letter_code
_entity_poly.pdbx_strand_id
1 'polypeptide(L)'
;MNLIANNLTYTPSEEYHLNEVSFNFKEGNLYTILGRTLSGKTTLLKTIAGLLTPDSGAIEFDGKDFLKVPVWQRNVAMVYQQFINYPHLNVFENIAFPLRQRKIDNEEIKKKWFKFT
;
A
#
# COMPACT_ATOMS: atom_id res chain seq x y z
N MET A 1 -10.37 9.28 9.65
CA MET A 1 -10.42 8.48 8.42
C MET A 1 -10.09 7.03 8.74
N ASN A 2 -10.88 6.11 8.24
CA ASN A 2 -10.68 4.68 8.49
C ASN A 2 -10.57 3.93 7.17
N LEU A 3 -9.71 2.91 7.16
CA LEU A 3 -9.63 1.94 6.07
C LEU A 3 -10.35 0.68 6.51
N ILE A 4 -11.47 0.38 5.86
CA ILE A 4 -12.34 -0.73 6.23
C ILE A 4 -12.41 -1.73 5.10
N ALA A 5 -12.16 -2.99 5.42
CA ALA A 5 -12.33 -4.09 4.49
C ALA A 5 -13.42 -5.02 4.96
N ASN A 6 -14.24 -5.48 4.03
CA ASN A 6 -15.34 -6.39 4.30
C ASN A 6 -15.25 -7.62 3.39
N ASN A 7 -15.06 -8.77 3.99
CA ASN A 7 -15.13 -10.07 3.33
C ASN A 7 -14.25 -10.18 2.07
N LEU A 8 -13.01 -9.69 2.16
CA LEU A 8 -12.06 -9.81 1.06
C LEU A 8 -11.72 -11.26 0.79
N THR A 9 -11.88 -11.69 -0.43
CA THR A 9 -11.55 -13.04 -0.88
C THR A 9 -10.69 -12.96 -2.13
N TYR A 10 -9.59 -13.70 -2.13
CA TYR A 10 -8.70 -13.81 -3.27
C TYR A 10 -8.21 -15.25 -3.39
N THR A 11 -8.53 -15.87 -4.51
CA THR A 11 -8.23 -17.28 -4.76
C THR A 11 -7.61 -17.42 -6.15
N PRO A 12 -6.26 -17.24 -6.27
CA PRO A 12 -5.60 -17.34 -7.58
C PRO A 12 -5.50 -18.78 -8.09
N SER A 13 -5.70 -19.74 -7.20
CA SER A 13 -5.65 -21.18 -7.49
C SER A 13 -6.68 -21.88 -6.61
N GLU A 14 -6.56 -23.17 -6.42
CA GLU A 14 -7.46 -23.95 -5.56
C GLU A 14 -7.37 -23.57 -4.06
N GLU A 15 -6.26 -22.92 -3.67
CA GLU A 15 -6.08 -22.49 -2.28
C GLU A 15 -6.41 -21.00 -2.12
N TYR A 16 -7.07 -20.67 -1.02
CA TYR A 16 -7.36 -19.27 -0.66
C TYR A 16 -6.09 -18.58 -0.20
N HIS A 17 -5.79 -17.42 -0.78
CA HIS A 17 -4.83 -16.48 -0.23
C HIS A 17 -5.49 -15.52 0.75
N LEU A 18 -6.74 -15.12 0.46
CA LEU A 18 -7.59 -14.37 1.37
C LEU A 18 -8.95 -15.06 1.40
N ASN A 19 -9.48 -15.32 2.58
CA ASN A 19 -10.77 -15.98 2.75
C ASN A 19 -11.64 -15.16 3.69
N GLU A 20 -12.52 -14.34 3.11
CA GLU A 20 -13.46 -13.49 3.83
C GLU A 20 -12.81 -12.63 4.91
N VAL A 21 -11.69 -12.00 4.58
CA VAL A 21 -10.93 -11.17 5.52
C VAL A 21 -11.61 -9.82 5.71
N SER A 22 -11.83 -9.45 6.97
CA SER A 22 -12.43 -8.17 7.33
C SER A 22 -11.58 -7.46 8.38
N PHE A 23 -11.45 -6.13 8.26
CA PHE A 23 -10.74 -5.34 9.24
C PHE A 23 -11.21 -3.89 9.20
N ASN A 24 -10.88 -3.16 10.27
CA ASN A 24 -11.09 -1.71 10.36
C ASN A 24 -9.81 -1.08 10.91
N PHE A 25 -9.05 -0.43 10.05
CA PHE A 25 -7.83 0.29 10.43
C PHE A 25 -8.17 1.77 10.64
N LYS A 26 -8.02 2.20 11.88
CA LYS A 26 -8.28 3.59 12.28
C LYS A 26 -7.07 4.47 12.04
N GLU A 27 -7.32 5.71 11.66
CA GLU A 27 -6.28 6.71 11.46
C GLU A 27 -5.42 6.90 12.72
N GLY A 28 -4.13 7.14 12.53
CA GLY A 28 -3.20 7.42 13.62
C GLY A 28 -2.69 6.21 14.38
N ASN A 29 -3.09 5.01 14.02
CA ASN A 29 -2.68 3.78 14.68
C ASN A 29 -1.70 2.98 13.81
N LEU A 30 -0.84 2.23 14.49
CA LEU A 30 0.03 1.25 13.85
C LEU A 30 -0.59 -0.13 14.01
N TYR A 31 -0.74 -0.86 12.91
CA TYR A 31 -1.30 -2.21 12.91
C TYR A 31 -0.25 -3.21 12.44
N THR A 32 -0.22 -4.36 13.09
CA THR A 32 0.69 -5.45 12.73
C THR A 32 -0.12 -6.67 12.32
N ILE A 33 0.25 -7.25 11.17
CA ILE A 33 -0.37 -8.48 10.67
C ILE A 33 0.62 -9.62 10.88
N LEU A 34 0.22 -10.60 11.70
CA LEU A 34 1.05 -11.75 12.03
C LEU A 34 0.50 -13.00 11.35
N GLY A 35 1.41 -13.85 10.89
CA GLY A 35 1.04 -15.11 10.27
C GLY A 35 2.27 -15.82 9.71
N ARG A 36 2.10 -17.08 9.36
CA ARG A 36 3.17 -17.86 8.74
C ARG A 36 3.42 -17.39 7.30
N THR A 37 4.56 -17.75 6.74
CA THR A 37 4.83 -17.58 5.32
C THR A 37 3.70 -18.21 4.50
N LEU A 38 3.27 -17.54 3.44
CA LEU A 38 2.15 -17.93 2.57
C LEU A 38 0.77 -17.87 3.24
N SER A 39 0.63 -17.17 4.35
CA SER A 39 -0.67 -16.99 5.02
C SER A 39 -1.54 -15.89 4.41
N GLY A 40 -1.06 -15.22 3.34
CA GLY A 40 -1.81 -14.17 2.67
C GLY A 40 -1.49 -12.74 3.12
N LYS A 41 -0.51 -12.55 4.00
CA LYS A 41 -0.13 -11.20 4.48
C LYS A 41 0.27 -10.28 3.34
N THR A 42 1.18 -10.73 2.49
CA THR A 42 1.63 -9.95 1.33
C THR A 42 0.50 -9.73 0.34
N THR A 43 -0.35 -10.73 0.14
CA THR A 43 -1.53 -10.61 -0.72
C THR A 43 -2.47 -9.52 -0.22
N LEU A 44 -2.72 -9.45 1.08
CA LEU A 44 -3.55 -8.40 1.67
C LEU A 44 -2.95 -7.02 1.44
N LEU A 45 -1.65 -6.86 1.69
CA LEU A 45 -0.97 -5.58 1.49
C LEU A 45 -0.99 -5.16 0.02
N LYS A 46 -0.77 -6.09 -0.91
CA LYS A 46 -0.86 -5.81 -2.34
C LYS A 46 -2.27 -5.42 -2.77
N THR A 47 -3.29 -6.01 -2.16
CA THR A 47 -4.68 -5.65 -2.44
C THR A 47 -4.97 -4.22 -1.98
N ILE A 48 -4.51 -3.84 -0.80
CA ILE A 48 -4.66 -2.47 -0.30
C ILE A 48 -3.90 -1.48 -1.18
N ALA A 49 -2.70 -1.84 -1.61
CA ALA A 49 -1.89 -0.97 -2.49
C ALA A 49 -2.43 -0.86 -3.92
N GLY A 50 -3.33 -1.74 -4.32
CA GLY A 50 -3.91 -1.75 -5.66
C GLY A 50 -3.16 -2.58 -6.68
N LEU A 51 -2.19 -3.39 -6.25
CA LEU A 51 -1.43 -4.27 -7.13
C LEU A 51 -2.18 -5.56 -7.46
N LEU A 52 -3.18 -5.91 -6.65
CA LEU A 52 -4.06 -7.05 -6.86
C LEU A 52 -5.51 -6.60 -6.72
N THR A 53 -6.39 -7.23 -7.50
CA THR A 53 -7.84 -7.05 -7.39
C THR A 53 -8.43 -8.28 -6.71
N PRO A 54 -9.16 -8.14 -5.59
CA PRO A 54 -9.77 -9.30 -4.94
C PRO A 54 -10.91 -9.87 -5.80
N ASP A 55 -11.18 -11.16 -5.62
CA ASP A 55 -12.28 -11.83 -6.33
C ASP A 55 -13.64 -11.34 -5.82
N SER A 56 -13.72 -11.04 -4.52
CA SER A 56 -14.94 -10.51 -3.91
C SER A 56 -14.58 -9.71 -2.66
N GLY A 57 -15.58 -9.02 -2.12
CA GLY A 57 -15.42 -8.16 -0.97
C GLY A 57 -15.31 -6.69 -1.34
N ALA A 58 -15.11 -5.85 -0.35
CA ALA A 58 -15.02 -4.41 -0.52
C ALA A 58 -13.98 -3.79 0.40
N ILE A 59 -13.38 -2.71 -0.05
CA ILE A 59 -12.52 -1.85 0.78
C ILE A 59 -13.06 -0.44 0.67
N GLU A 60 -13.28 0.19 1.83
CA GLU A 60 -13.69 1.58 1.92
C GLU A 60 -12.62 2.41 2.60
N PHE A 61 -12.36 3.59 2.08
CA PHE A 61 -11.51 4.58 2.70
C PHE A 61 -12.28 5.90 2.77
N ASP A 62 -12.52 6.34 3.99
CA ASP A 62 -13.26 7.59 4.25
C ASP A 62 -14.63 7.62 3.54
N GLY A 63 -15.34 6.49 3.57
CA GLY A 63 -16.66 6.35 2.96
C GLY A 63 -16.67 6.16 1.45
N LYS A 64 -15.49 6.08 0.81
CA LYS A 64 -15.36 5.91 -0.64
C LYS A 64 -14.89 4.49 -0.96
N ASP A 65 -15.36 3.95 -2.08
CA ASP A 65 -14.93 2.65 -2.57
C ASP A 65 -13.46 2.72 -3.03
N PHE A 66 -12.58 2.19 -2.20
CA PHE A 66 -11.14 2.24 -2.43
C PHE A 66 -10.69 1.34 -3.59
N LEU A 67 -11.42 0.27 -3.88
CA LEU A 67 -11.10 -0.62 -4.99
C LEU A 67 -11.29 0.05 -6.35
N LYS A 68 -12.18 1.05 -6.43
CA LYS A 68 -12.41 1.83 -7.66
C LYS A 68 -11.39 2.94 -7.86
N VAL A 69 -10.59 3.26 -6.84
CA VAL A 69 -9.56 4.29 -6.95
C VAL A 69 -8.38 3.71 -7.71
N PRO A 70 -7.90 4.36 -8.79
CA PRO A 70 -6.70 3.91 -9.49
C PRO A 70 -5.49 3.87 -8.58
N VAL A 71 -4.55 2.96 -8.85
CA VAL A 71 -3.34 2.77 -8.04
C VAL A 71 -2.60 4.09 -7.81
N TRP A 72 -2.44 4.87 -8.86
CA TRP A 72 -1.70 6.15 -8.82
C TRP A 72 -2.42 7.24 -8.01
N GLN A 73 -3.69 7.06 -7.67
CA GLN A 73 -4.46 8.01 -6.87
C GLN A 73 -4.66 7.56 -5.42
N ARG A 74 -4.22 6.35 -5.06
CA ARG A 74 -4.48 5.80 -3.73
C ARG A 74 -3.63 6.41 -2.62
N ASN A 75 -2.63 7.19 -2.92
CA ASN A 75 -1.76 7.85 -1.92
C ASN A 75 -1.28 6.89 -0.82
N VAL A 76 -0.86 5.70 -1.21
CA VAL A 76 -0.31 4.68 -0.32
C VAL A 76 1.13 4.39 -0.73
N ALA A 77 1.94 3.95 0.23
CA ALA A 77 3.30 3.52 -0.03
C ALA A 77 3.48 2.09 0.47
N MET A 78 4.23 1.30 -0.27
CA MET A 78 4.49 -0.09 0.09
C MET A 78 6.00 -0.32 0.14
N VAL A 79 6.45 -0.89 1.26
CA VAL A 79 7.83 -1.35 1.39
C VAL A 79 7.85 -2.83 1.09
N TYR A 80 8.51 -3.20 0.00
CA TYR A 80 8.58 -4.59 -0.43
C TYR A 80 9.56 -5.39 0.43
N GLN A 81 9.33 -6.68 0.53
CA GLN A 81 10.25 -7.60 1.19
C GLN A 81 11.59 -7.65 0.46
N GLN A 82 11.58 -7.51 -0.86
CA GLN A 82 12.77 -7.39 -1.68
C GLN A 82 13.24 -5.95 -1.73
N PHE A 83 14.56 -5.75 -1.81
CA PHE A 83 15.15 -4.43 -1.93
C PHE A 83 14.92 -3.91 -3.35
N ILE A 84 14.18 -2.81 -3.48
CA ILE A 84 13.87 -2.19 -4.76
C ILE A 84 14.31 -0.73 -4.72
N ASN A 85 15.17 -0.36 -5.68
CA ASN A 85 15.59 1.04 -5.86
C ASN A 85 15.79 1.31 -7.35
N TYR A 86 16.06 2.57 -7.67
CA TYR A 86 16.44 2.99 -9.02
C TYR A 86 17.98 3.07 -9.09
N PRO A 87 18.68 2.06 -9.65
CA PRO A 87 20.14 1.99 -9.59
C PRO A 87 20.83 3.11 -10.37
N HIS A 88 20.15 3.75 -11.31
CA HIS A 88 20.68 4.87 -12.09
C HIS A 88 20.54 6.22 -11.37
N LEU A 89 19.88 6.27 -10.22
CA LEU A 89 19.69 7.46 -9.42
C LEU A 89 20.55 7.40 -8.15
N ASN A 90 21.02 8.55 -7.69
CA ASN A 90 21.74 8.63 -6.41
C ASN A 90 20.76 8.51 -5.23
N VAL A 91 21.29 8.54 -3.99
CA VAL A 91 20.48 8.38 -2.77
C VAL A 91 19.40 9.46 -2.68
N PHE A 92 19.79 10.72 -2.89
CA PHE A 92 18.84 11.84 -2.84
C PHE A 92 17.72 11.67 -3.86
N GLU A 93 18.06 11.32 -5.11
CA GLU A 93 17.07 11.20 -6.18
C GLU A 93 16.15 9.97 -5.96
N ASN A 94 16.65 8.87 -5.38
CA ASN A 94 15.79 7.75 -5.01
C ASN A 94 14.71 8.16 -4.02
N ILE A 95 15.07 8.97 -3.03
CA ILE A 95 14.13 9.47 -2.03
C ILE A 95 13.21 10.54 -2.61
N ALA A 96 13.76 11.40 -3.46
CA ALA A 96 13.05 12.53 -4.04
C ALA A 96 12.07 12.13 -5.15
N PHE A 97 12.24 10.96 -5.76
CA PHE A 97 11.47 10.54 -6.93
C PHE A 97 9.95 10.67 -6.74
N PRO A 98 9.34 10.16 -5.64
CA PRO A 98 7.89 10.33 -5.45
C PRO A 98 7.47 11.79 -5.30
N LEU A 99 8.32 12.62 -4.70
CA LEU A 99 8.05 14.04 -4.53
C LEU A 99 8.11 14.77 -5.85
N ARG A 100 9.06 14.40 -6.72
CA ARG A 100 9.14 14.96 -8.08
C ARG A 100 7.93 14.59 -8.93
N GLN A 101 7.43 13.37 -8.76
CA GLN A 101 6.19 12.92 -9.42
C GLN A 101 4.98 13.74 -9.00
N ARG A 102 5.01 14.31 -7.80
CA ARG A 102 3.98 15.23 -7.29
C ARG A 102 4.25 16.68 -7.63
N LYS A 103 5.30 16.96 -8.41
CA LYS A 103 5.70 18.31 -8.84
C LYS A 103 6.02 19.25 -7.67
N ILE A 104 6.60 18.71 -6.61
CA ILE A 104 7.09 19.50 -5.47
C ILE A 104 8.44 20.13 -5.83
N ASP A 105 8.67 21.39 -5.45
CA ASP A 105 9.90 22.09 -5.80
C ASP A 105 11.13 21.54 -5.06
N ASN A 106 12.32 21.83 -5.58
CA ASN A 106 13.58 21.29 -5.08
C ASN A 106 13.88 21.67 -3.62
N GLU A 107 13.54 22.87 -3.20
CA GLU A 107 13.82 23.32 -1.83
C GLU A 107 12.94 22.57 -0.83
N GLU A 108 11.68 22.37 -1.16
CA GLU A 108 10.76 21.61 -0.33
C GLU A 108 11.15 20.14 -0.28
N ILE A 109 11.62 19.58 -1.40
CA ILE A 109 12.14 18.20 -1.46
C ILE A 109 13.33 18.05 -0.51
N LYS A 110 14.28 18.98 -0.51
CA LYS A 110 15.44 18.95 0.38
C LYS A 110 15.03 18.96 1.84
N LYS A 111 14.04 19.76 2.22
CA LYS A 111 13.51 19.79 3.59
C LYS A 111 12.92 18.46 4.00
N LYS A 112 12.14 17.83 3.12
CA LYS A 112 11.53 16.52 3.39
C LYS A 112 12.56 15.41 3.41
N TRP A 113 13.59 15.48 2.60
CA TRP A 113 14.66 14.49 2.56
C TRP A 113 15.38 14.37 3.92
N PHE A 114 15.65 15.49 4.56
CA PHE A 114 16.27 15.49 5.89
C PHE A 114 15.42 14.80 6.95
N LYS A 115 14.13 14.71 6.78
CA LYS A 115 13.25 14.02 7.72
C LYS A 115 13.36 12.49 7.63
N PHE A 116 13.90 11.96 6.53
CA PHE A 116 14.10 10.52 6.32
C PHE A 116 15.48 10.03 6.75
N THR A 117 16.37 10.94 7.08
CA THR A 117 17.72 10.65 7.54
C THR A 117 17.85 10.93 9.04
#